data_44d78e77474de68edccf8978272d8a4a
#
_entry.id   44d78e77474de68edccf8978272d8a4a
#
_cell.length_a   1.000
_cell.length_b   1.000
_cell.length_c   1.000
_cell.angle_alpha   90.00
_cell.angle_beta   90.00
_cell.angle_gamma   90.00
#
_symmetry.space_group_name_H-M   'P 1'
#
loop_
_entity.id
_entity.type
_entity.pdbx_description
1 polymer ?
#
loop_
_entity_poly.entity_id
_entity_poly.type
_entity_poly.pdbx_seq_one_letter_code
_entity_poly.pdbx_strand_id
1 'polypeptide(L)'
;MNTSLSWIKMYVPDLDVTAQEYTDAMTLTGTKVEGFEKLDADLDKIVIGQIEKIEKHPDADKLIICQVNIGTETVQIVTGAPNVKEGDKVPVVLDGGRVAGGHDGKKTPGGIEIKKGKLRGIDSYGMMCSIEELGSTREMYPEAPEYGIYIFPEDAVVGESAIKALGLDDVVFEYEITSNRVDCYGVLGIAREAAATFNEKFCPPVVECKGNDEKASDYVKVTV
;
A
#
# COMPACT_ATOMS: atom_id res chain seq x y z
N MET A 1 -0.60 -19.66 3.28
CA MET A 1 -1.00 -18.90 2.07
C MET A 1 -1.46 -17.53 2.51
N ASN A 2 -1.06 -16.47 1.79
CA ASN A 2 -1.39 -15.09 2.17
C ASN A 2 -2.40 -14.48 1.21
N THR A 3 -3.39 -13.72 1.73
CA THR A 3 -4.40 -13.05 0.92
C THR A 3 -4.83 -11.76 1.62
N SER A 4 -4.95 -10.66 0.88
CA SER A 4 -5.39 -9.39 1.45
C SER A 4 -6.92 -9.30 1.59
N LEU A 5 -7.37 -8.51 2.56
CA LEU A 5 -8.79 -8.27 2.78
C LEU A 5 -9.42 -7.53 1.60
N SER A 6 -8.72 -6.55 1.04
CA SER A 6 -9.20 -5.80 -0.12
C SER A 6 -9.42 -6.72 -1.33
N TRP A 7 -8.52 -7.68 -1.55
CA TRP A 7 -8.68 -8.66 -2.63
C TRP A 7 -9.86 -9.60 -2.41
N ILE A 8 -10.12 -10.02 -1.16
CA ILE A 8 -11.33 -10.81 -0.81
C ILE A 8 -12.58 -9.96 -1.06
N LYS A 9 -12.59 -8.69 -0.67
CA LYS A 9 -13.72 -7.77 -0.87
C LYS A 9 -14.06 -7.51 -2.34
N MET A 10 -13.15 -7.70 -3.28
CA MET A 10 -13.47 -7.67 -4.72
C MET A 10 -14.52 -8.73 -5.11
N TYR A 11 -14.61 -9.81 -4.36
CA TYR A 11 -15.55 -10.92 -4.60
C TYR A 11 -16.64 -11.03 -3.52
N VAL A 12 -16.49 -10.31 -2.42
CA VAL A 12 -17.46 -10.22 -1.32
C VAL A 12 -17.58 -8.74 -0.92
N PRO A 13 -18.19 -7.90 -1.79
CA PRO A 13 -18.13 -6.44 -1.64
C PRO A 13 -18.78 -5.92 -0.37
N ASP A 14 -19.78 -6.62 0.16
CA ASP A 14 -20.52 -6.23 1.36
C ASP A 14 -19.87 -6.75 2.66
N LEU A 15 -18.69 -7.38 2.59
CA LEU A 15 -17.95 -7.86 3.74
C LEU A 15 -17.44 -6.69 4.59
N ASP A 16 -18.10 -6.42 5.72
CA ASP A 16 -17.72 -5.36 6.66
C ASP A 16 -17.34 -5.98 8.01
N VAL A 17 -16.07 -6.25 8.19
CA VAL A 17 -15.52 -6.95 9.36
C VAL A 17 -14.16 -6.39 9.75
N THR A 18 -13.85 -6.46 11.03
CA THR A 18 -12.49 -6.22 11.53
C THR A 18 -11.58 -7.41 11.22
N ALA A 19 -10.27 -7.19 11.20
CA ALA A 19 -9.29 -8.27 10.98
C ALA A 19 -9.43 -9.41 12.03
N GLN A 20 -9.74 -9.08 13.29
CA GLN A 20 -9.91 -10.06 14.34
C GLN A 20 -11.20 -10.88 14.16
N GLU A 21 -12.33 -10.21 13.87
CA GLU A 21 -13.60 -10.90 13.59
C GLU A 21 -13.48 -11.84 12.41
N TYR A 22 -12.79 -11.39 11.34
CA TYR A 22 -12.51 -12.23 10.18
C TYR A 22 -11.71 -13.48 10.56
N THR A 23 -10.60 -13.29 11.28
CA THR A 23 -9.71 -14.38 11.73
C THR A 23 -10.46 -15.41 12.56
N ASP A 24 -11.23 -14.97 13.54
CA ASP A 24 -11.96 -15.85 14.47
C ASP A 24 -13.07 -16.64 13.73
N ALA A 25 -13.86 -15.96 12.90
CA ALA A 25 -14.97 -16.59 12.19
C ALA A 25 -14.49 -17.59 11.14
N MET A 26 -13.49 -17.23 10.32
CA MET A 26 -12.92 -18.13 9.30
C MET A 26 -12.29 -19.37 9.93
N THR A 27 -11.57 -19.21 11.03
CA THR A 27 -10.99 -20.34 11.79
C THR A 27 -12.08 -21.24 12.35
N LEU A 28 -13.12 -20.67 12.94
CA LEU A 28 -14.23 -21.42 13.53
C LEU A 28 -15.02 -22.23 12.48
N THR A 29 -15.14 -21.71 11.26
CA THR A 29 -15.86 -22.38 10.15
C THR A 29 -14.99 -23.34 9.34
N GLY A 30 -13.71 -23.51 9.71
CA GLY A 30 -12.84 -24.56 9.18
C GLY A 30 -11.77 -24.10 8.18
N THR A 31 -11.63 -22.80 7.97
CA THR A 31 -10.51 -22.21 7.20
C THR A 31 -9.58 -21.48 8.16
N LYS A 32 -8.59 -22.22 8.70
CA LYS A 32 -7.73 -21.71 9.76
C LYS A 32 -6.88 -20.52 9.30
N VAL A 33 -7.01 -19.40 10.00
CA VAL A 33 -6.15 -18.22 9.89
C VAL A 33 -5.11 -18.28 11.00
N GLU A 34 -3.83 -18.32 10.64
CA GLU A 34 -2.70 -18.36 11.57
C GLU A 34 -2.43 -17.00 12.20
N GLY A 35 -2.68 -15.93 11.43
CA GLY A 35 -2.47 -14.57 11.86
C GLY A 35 -2.82 -13.57 10.77
N PHE A 36 -2.64 -12.29 11.09
CA PHE A 36 -2.79 -11.20 10.12
C PHE A 36 -1.79 -10.08 10.38
N GLU A 37 -1.43 -9.37 9.32
CA GLU A 37 -0.62 -8.15 9.34
C GLU A 37 -1.45 -6.99 8.77
N LYS A 38 -1.51 -5.89 9.53
CA LYS A 38 -2.00 -4.60 9.01
C LYS A 38 -0.82 -3.88 8.37
N LEU A 39 -0.94 -3.55 7.10
CA LEU A 39 0.16 -2.91 6.37
C LEU A 39 0.45 -1.49 6.87
N ASP A 40 -0.54 -0.83 7.45
CA ASP A 40 -0.45 0.52 8.02
C ASP A 40 -0.14 0.57 9.53
N ALA A 41 0.13 -0.57 10.18
CA ALA A 41 0.26 -0.65 11.64
C ALA A 41 1.24 0.37 12.24
N ASP A 42 2.31 0.68 11.52
CA ASP A 42 3.39 1.58 11.93
C ASP A 42 3.38 2.92 11.15
N LEU A 43 2.29 3.23 10.44
CA LEU A 43 2.12 4.45 9.64
C LEU A 43 1.07 5.37 10.26
N ASP A 44 1.39 6.67 10.34
CA ASP A 44 0.43 7.67 10.83
C ASP A 44 0.69 9.05 10.20
N LYS A 45 -0.38 9.81 9.95
CA LYS A 45 -0.36 11.19 9.45
C LYS A 45 0.48 11.37 8.20
N ILE A 46 0.30 10.49 7.21
CA ILE A 46 0.97 10.58 5.92
C ILE A 46 -0.04 11.01 4.86
N VAL A 47 0.22 12.17 4.27
CA VAL A 47 -0.64 12.79 3.25
C VAL A 47 0.10 12.94 1.92
N ILE A 48 -0.65 13.15 0.85
CA ILE A 48 -0.10 13.52 -0.45
C ILE A 48 0.16 15.02 -0.42
N GLY A 49 1.42 15.42 -0.55
CA GLY A 49 1.82 16.82 -0.68
C GLY A 49 2.30 17.13 -2.11
N GLN A 50 2.13 18.38 -2.56
CA GLN A 50 2.68 18.85 -3.82
C GLN A 50 3.80 19.85 -3.58
N ILE A 51 4.94 19.63 -4.21
CA ILE A 51 6.08 20.55 -4.13
C ILE A 51 5.80 21.78 -4.99
N GLU A 52 5.61 22.93 -4.36
CA GLU A 52 5.33 24.19 -5.04
C GLU A 52 6.61 24.94 -5.42
N LYS A 53 7.65 24.84 -4.57
CA LYS A 53 8.90 25.57 -4.75
C LYS A 53 10.08 24.80 -4.18
N ILE A 54 11.22 24.86 -4.85
CA ILE A 54 12.49 24.29 -4.41
C ILE A 54 13.56 25.37 -4.35
N GLU A 55 14.24 25.48 -3.22
CA GLU A 55 15.37 26.38 -3.01
C GLU A 55 16.62 25.62 -2.55
N LYS A 56 17.80 26.09 -2.90
CA LYS A 56 19.06 25.51 -2.41
C LYS A 56 19.24 25.84 -0.92
N HIS A 57 19.73 24.85 -0.18
CA HIS A 57 20.10 25.08 1.21
C HIS A 57 21.35 26.00 1.28
N PRO A 58 21.36 27.07 2.12
CA PRO A 58 22.47 28.03 2.16
C PRO A 58 23.79 27.41 2.62
N ASP A 59 23.75 26.45 3.53
CA ASP A 59 24.94 25.88 4.20
C ASP A 59 25.15 24.38 3.94
N ALA A 60 24.48 23.81 2.91
CA ALA A 60 24.62 22.38 2.61
C ALA A 60 24.34 22.07 1.13
N ASP A 61 25.38 21.72 0.36
CA ASP A 61 25.31 21.48 -1.08
C ASP A 61 24.38 20.32 -1.47
N LYS A 62 24.15 19.37 -0.55
CA LYS A 62 23.32 18.16 -0.80
C LYS A 62 21.89 18.29 -0.29
N LEU A 63 21.52 19.42 0.32
CA LEU A 63 20.17 19.64 0.84
C LEU A 63 19.44 20.68 0.01
N ILE A 64 18.13 20.48 -0.11
CA ILE A 64 17.20 21.42 -0.73
C ILE A 64 16.09 21.73 0.26
N ILE A 65 15.51 22.92 0.15
CA ILE A 65 14.39 23.39 0.94
C ILE A 65 13.18 23.38 0.01
N CYS A 66 12.17 22.61 0.36
CA CYS A 66 10.94 22.50 -0.41
C CYS A 66 9.77 23.18 0.33
N GLN A 67 8.99 23.97 -0.39
CA GLN A 67 7.68 24.42 0.05
C GLN A 67 6.65 23.43 -0.50
N VAL A 68 5.96 22.74 0.39
CA VAL A 68 5.08 21.60 0.04
C VAL A 68 3.67 21.90 0.49
N ASN A 69 2.75 22.00 -0.44
CA ASN A 69 1.32 22.14 -0.19
C ASN A 69 0.75 20.78 0.23
N ILE A 70 0.18 20.70 1.41
CA ILE A 70 -0.43 19.48 1.98
C ILE A 70 -1.96 19.51 1.96
N GLY A 71 -2.54 20.41 1.15
CA GLY A 71 -3.99 20.59 0.99
C GLY A 71 -4.62 21.57 1.96
N THR A 72 -4.15 21.63 3.20
CA THR A 72 -4.62 22.57 4.24
C THR A 72 -3.72 23.78 4.39
N GLU A 73 -2.45 23.62 4.13
CA GLU A 73 -1.42 24.65 4.26
C GLU A 73 -0.18 24.28 3.45
N THR A 74 0.76 25.20 3.30
CA THR A 74 2.09 24.94 2.71
C THR A 74 3.12 24.85 3.84
N VAL A 75 3.82 23.72 3.89
CA VAL A 75 4.85 23.45 4.91
C VAL A 75 6.24 23.41 4.29
N GLN A 76 7.23 23.85 5.06
CA GLN A 76 8.63 23.77 4.67
C GLN A 76 9.22 22.41 5.06
N ILE A 77 9.82 21.72 4.09
CA ILE A 77 10.51 20.44 4.31
C ILE A 77 11.90 20.52 3.70
N VAL A 78 12.90 20.12 4.47
CA VAL A 78 14.28 20.02 4.02
C VAL A 78 14.59 18.56 3.69
N THR A 79 15.15 18.31 2.50
CA THR A 79 15.49 16.96 2.07
C THR A 79 16.82 16.92 1.33
N GLY A 80 17.44 15.74 1.31
CA GLY A 80 18.61 15.42 0.49
C GLY A 80 18.28 14.59 -0.75
N ALA A 81 16.99 14.35 -1.03
CA ALA A 81 16.58 13.55 -2.18
C ALA A 81 16.87 14.27 -3.51
N PRO A 82 17.55 13.61 -4.46
CA PRO A 82 17.96 14.24 -5.72
C PRO A 82 16.91 14.17 -6.81
N ASN A 83 15.83 13.40 -6.62
CA ASN A 83 14.88 13.02 -7.66
C ASN A 83 13.60 13.88 -7.70
N VAL A 84 13.44 14.84 -6.79
CA VAL A 84 12.23 15.67 -6.71
C VAL A 84 12.36 16.96 -7.50
N LYS A 85 11.27 17.44 -8.05
CA LYS A 85 11.14 18.70 -8.79
C LYS A 85 9.85 19.43 -8.40
N GLU A 86 9.76 20.71 -8.73
CA GLU A 86 8.54 21.50 -8.56
C GLU A 86 7.38 20.90 -9.38
N GLY A 87 6.21 20.79 -8.76
CA GLY A 87 5.02 20.15 -9.30
C GLY A 87 4.84 18.68 -8.89
N ASP A 88 5.89 18.00 -8.45
CA ASP A 88 5.79 16.61 -8.02
C ASP A 88 4.87 16.45 -6.81
N LYS A 89 4.08 15.37 -6.82
CA LYS A 89 3.25 14.92 -5.70
C LYS A 89 3.96 13.80 -4.97
N VAL A 90 4.11 13.93 -3.66
CA VAL A 90 4.96 13.06 -2.83
C VAL A 90 4.27 12.68 -1.53
N PRO A 91 4.57 11.52 -0.92
CA PRO A 91 4.10 11.20 0.42
C PRO A 91 4.84 12.05 1.45
N VAL A 92 4.08 12.72 2.30
CA VAL A 92 4.56 13.61 3.36
C VAL A 92 4.06 13.14 4.70
N VAL A 93 4.98 12.72 5.59
CA VAL A 93 4.64 12.50 6.99
C VAL A 93 4.70 13.84 7.74
N LEU A 94 3.61 14.15 8.42
CA LEU A 94 3.46 15.39 9.19
C LEU A 94 4.11 15.29 10.58
N ASP A 95 4.25 16.44 11.26
CA ASP A 95 4.76 16.49 12.64
C ASP A 95 3.97 15.57 13.58
N GLY A 96 4.67 14.70 14.32
CA GLY A 96 4.10 13.68 15.19
C GLY A 96 3.49 12.48 14.46
N GLY A 97 3.67 12.38 13.15
CA GLY A 97 3.33 11.20 12.36
C GLY A 97 4.39 10.11 12.44
N ARG A 98 4.15 8.97 11.81
CA ARG A 98 5.05 7.80 11.85
C ARG A 98 5.28 7.22 10.48
N VAL A 99 6.49 6.71 10.29
CA VAL A 99 6.91 5.88 9.15
C VAL A 99 7.33 4.51 9.64
N ALA A 100 7.22 3.48 8.81
CA ALA A 100 7.46 2.09 9.20
C ALA A 100 8.95 1.80 9.47
N GLY A 101 9.86 2.52 8.84
CA GLY A 101 11.29 2.28 8.99
C GLY A 101 12.16 3.39 8.40
N GLY A 102 13.45 3.14 8.33
CA GLY A 102 14.43 4.03 7.69
C GLY A 102 14.52 3.76 6.18
N HIS A 103 15.28 4.61 5.50
CA HIS A 103 15.56 4.52 4.06
C HIS A 103 16.31 3.23 3.63
N ASP A 104 16.83 2.49 4.59
CA ASP A 104 17.46 1.17 4.36
C ASP A 104 16.44 0.02 4.25
N GLY A 105 15.14 0.33 4.29
CA GLY A 105 14.04 -0.62 4.19
C GLY A 105 13.84 -1.49 5.43
N LYS A 106 14.56 -1.25 6.52
CA LYS A 106 14.37 -2.00 7.75
C LYS A 106 13.21 -1.43 8.55
N LYS A 107 12.17 -2.25 8.70
CA LYS A 107 11.03 -1.90 9.55
C LYS A 107 11.47 -1.79 11.01
N THR A 108 10.98 -0.78 11.70
CA THR A 108 11.17 -0.57 13.13
C THR A 108 9.86 -0.87 13.85
N PRO A 109 9.79 -1.85 14.77
CA PRO A 109 8.57 -2.14 15.51
C PRO A 109 8.01 -0.90 16.20
N GLY A 110 6.75 -0.57 15.93
CA GLY A 110 6.08 0.65 16.42
C GLY A 110 6.36 1.91 15.58
N GLY A 111 7.09 1.76 14.48
CA GLY A 111 7.45 2.84 13.55
C GLY A 111 8.44 3.85 14.13
N ILE A 112 8.83 4.80 13.28
CA ILE A 112 9.69 5.93 13.65
C ILE A 112 8.83 7.18 13.67
N GLU A 113 8.73 7.85 14.83
CA GLU A 113 8.00 9.11 14.96
C GLU A 113 8.80 10.25 14.32
N ILE A 114 8.18 10.97 13.40
CA ILE A 114 8.75 12.14 12.73
C ILE A 114 8.28 13.41 13.44
N LYS A 115 9.25 14.23 13.86
CA LYS A 115 8.98 15.50 14.52
C LYS A 115 9.56 16.64 13.70
N LYS A 116 8.93 17.81 13.83
CA LYS A 116 9.53 19.05 13.35
C LYS A 116 10.93 19.21 13.95
N GLY A 117 11.87 19.61 13.14
CA GLY A 117 13.25 19.74 13.56
C GLY A 117 14.04 20.71 12.71
N LYS A 118 15.35 20.76 12.92
CA LYS A 118 16.26 21.58 12.11
C LYS A 118 17.30 20.71 11.42
N LEU A 119 17.37 20.86 10.11
CA LEU A 119 18.45 20.28 9.31
C LEU A 119 19.44 21.39 8.94
N ARG A 120 20.66 21.29 9.46
CA ARG A 120 21.70 22.32 9.26
C ARG A 120 21.21 23.76 9.52
N GLY A 121 20.39 23.94 10.57
CA GLY A 121 19.90 25.26 10.99
C GLY A 121 18.58 25.70 10.36
N ILE A 122 18.08 25.02 9.32
CA ILE A 122 16.81 25.31 8.65
C ILE A 122 15.71 24.42 9.21
N ASP A 123 14.56 25.01 9.51
CA ASP A 123 13.39 24.30 10.06
C ASP A 123 12.77 23.39 9.00
N SER A 124 12.40 22.15 9.41
CA SER A 124 11.64 21.18 8.62
C SER A 124 10.42 20.72 9.42
N TYR A 125 9.23 20.85 8.83
CA TYR A 125 7.95 20.60 9.50
C TYR A 125 7.32 19.25 9.07
N GLY A 126 8.15 18.26 8.82
CA GLY A 126 7.78 16.94 8.35
C GLY A 126 8.88 16.33 7.52
N MET A 127 8.56 15.22 6.84
CA MET A 127 9.50 14.50 6.00
C MET A 127 8.77 13.97 4.75
N MET A 128 9.38 14.09 3.58
CA MET A 128 8.97 13.37 2.38
C MET A 128 9.54 11.96 2.43
N CYS A 129 8.77 10.96 2.01
CA CYS A 129 9.08 9.55 2.20
C CYS A 129 9.42 8.82 0.91
N SER A 130 10.36 7.87 0.99
CA SER A 130 10.54 6.80 0.02
C SER A 130 9.52 5.70 0.25
N ILE A 131 9.42 4.75 -0.68
CA ILE A 131 8.50 3.61 -0.52
C ILE A 131 8.97 2.65 0.58
N GLU A 132 10.28 2.56 0.81
CA GLU A 132 10.89 1.74 1.85
C GLU A 132 10.59 2.29 3.25
N GLU A 133 10.61 3.62 3.42
CA GLU A 133 10.23 4.27 4.68
C GLU A 133 8.75 4.05 5.02
N LEU A 134 7.91 3.85 4.00
CA LEU A 134 6.50 3.45 4.15
C LEU A 134 6.31 1.94 4.39
N GLY A 135 7.40 1.19 4.55
CA GLY A 135 7.36 -0.23 4.88
C GLY A 135 7.05 -1.16 3.70
N SER A 136 7.12 -0.65 2.48
CA SER A 136 6.92 -1.43 1.27
C SER A 136 8.22 -1.59 0.48
N THR A 137 8.15 -2.12 -0.74
CA THR A 137 9.32 -2.45 -1.56
C THR A 137 9.08 -2.08 -3.02
N ARG A 138 10.18 -1.94 -3.77
CA ARG A 138 10.11 -1.75 -5.23
C ARG A 138 9.56 -2.95 -5.99
N GLU A 139 9.51 -4.13 -5.40
CA GLU A 139 8.82 -5.28 -6.00
C GLU A 139 7.30 -5.04 -6.05
N MET A 140 6.76 -4.37 -5.02
CA MET A 140 5.35 -3.98 -4.96
C MET A 140 5.05 -2.69 -5.74
N TYR A 141 6.04 -1.78 -5.82
CA TYR A 141 5.94 -0.49 -6.51
C TYR A 141 7.11 -0.32 -7.50
N PRO A 142 7.05 -0.97 -8.67
CA PRO A 142 8.15 -0.96 -9.65
C PRO A 142 8.52 0.43 -10.18
N GLU A 143 7.59 1.38 -10.11
CA GLU A 143 7.78 2.78 -10.47
C GLU A 143 8.56 3.59 -9.43
N ALA A 144 8.73 3.07 -8.20
CA ALA A 144 9.50 3.74 -7.17
C ALA A 144 10.99 3.85 -7.55
N PRO A 145 11.64 4.99 -7.30
CA PRO A 145 13.06 5.15 -7.59
C PRO A 145 13.91 4.24 -6.70
N GLU A 146 15.09 3.86 -7.17
CA GLU A 146 16.05 3.08 -6.36
C GLU A 146 16.54 3.85 -5.13
N TYR A 147 16.71 5.16 -5.31
CA TYR A 147 17.08 6.09 -4.24
C TYR A 147 16.27 7.37 -4.39
N GLY A 148 15.52 7.73 -3.37
CA GLY A 148 14.78 8.99 -3.36
C GLY A 148 13.34 8.85 -2.87
N ILE A 149 12.61 9.92 -3.05
CA ILE A 149 11.21 10.05 -2.63
C ILE A 149 10.31 9.39 -3.67
N TYR A 150 9.24 8.72 -3.21
CA TYR A 150 8.18 8.21 -4.09
C TYR A 150 7.43 9.38 -4.74
N ILE A 151 7.15 9.28 -6.03
CA ILE A 151 6.41 10.30 -6.78
C ILE A 151 5.07 9.71 -7.22
N PHE A 152 3.99 10.32 -6.75
CA PHE A 152 2.64 9.95 -7.17
C PHE A 152 2.35 10.37 -8.62
N PRO A 153 1.41 9.69 -9.31
CA PRO A 153 0.92 10.13 -10.60
C PRO A 153 0.19 11.49 -10.52
N GLU A 154 0.03 12.16 -11.66
CA GLU A 154 -0.50 13.53 -11.73
C GLU A 154 -1.95 13.66 -11.23
N ASP A 155 -2.75 12.61 -11.30
CA ASP A 155 -4.14 12.56 -10.86
C ASP A 155 -4.33 12.37 -9.35
N ALA A 156 -3.25 12.08 -8.61
CA ALA A 156 -3.31 11.99 -7.15
C ALA A 156 -3.79 13.32 -6.53
N VAL A 157 -4.62 13.24 -5.50
CA VAL A 157 -5.27 14.42 -4.88
C VAL A 157 -4.46 14.89 -3.68
N VAL A 158 -3.99 16.13 -3.73
CA VAL A 158 -3.22 16.77 -2.66
C VAL A 158 -4.06 16.88 -1.38
N GLY A 159 -3.46 16.52 -0.24
CA GLY A 159 -4.12 16.51 1.06
C GLY A 159 -4.83 15.21 1.42
N GLU A 160 -5.04 14.30 0.46
CA GLU A 160 -5.58 12.97 0.75
C GLU A 160 -4.53 12.06 1.43
N SER A 161 -5.01 10.99 2.05
CA SER A 161 -4.16 10.00 2.70
C SER A 161 -3.26 9.29 1.68
N ALA A 162 -1.95 9.44 1.83
CA ALA A 162 -0.96 8.71 1.04
C ALA A 162 -1.01 7.20 1.33
N ILE A 163 -1.36 6.81 2.56
CA ILE A 163 -1.53 5.40 2.97
C ILE A 163 -2.62 4.74 2.11
N LYS A 164 -3.79 5.41 1.97
CA LYS A 164 -4.90 4.92 1.15
C LYS A 164 -4.57 4.92 -0.34
N ALA A 165 -3.97 5.99 -0.82
CA ALA A 165 -3.60 6.11 -2.24
C ALA A 165 -2.60 5.03 -2.68
N LEU A 166 -1.77 4.55 -1.75
CA LEU A 166 -0.85 3.43 -1.96
C LEU A 166 -1.48 2.06 -1.65
N GLY A 167 -2.73 1.99 -1.17
CA GLY A 167 -3.35 0.73 -0.77
C GLY A 167 -2.66 0.06 0.43
N LEU A 168 -2.00 0.85 1.28
CA LEU A 168 -1.33 0.36 2.49
C LEU A 168 -2.29 0.25 3.69
N ASP A 169 -3.55 0.70 3.56
CA ASP A 169 -4.61 0.54 4.56
C ASP A 169 -5.27 -0.85 4.52
N ASP A 170 -4.54 -1.85 4.04
CA ASP A 170 -5.02 -3.22 3.88
C ASP A 170 -4.53 -4.15 4.99
N VAL A 171 -5.17 -5.31 5.07
CA VAL A 171 -4.83 -6.38 6.00
C VAL A 171 -4.52 -7.64 5.22
N VAL A 172 -3.38 -8.26 5.50
CA VAL A 172 -2.98 -9.53 4.89
C VAL A 172 -3.15 -10.64 5.91
N PHE A 173 -3.96 -11.64 5.56
CA PHE A 173 -4.18 -12.85 6.39
C PHE A 173 -3.27 -13.98 5.92
N GLU A 174 -2.70 -14.70 6.88
CA GLU A 174 -1.96 -15.94 6.66
C GLU A 174 -2.85 -17.14 7.00
N TYR A 175 -2.99 -18.07 6.05
CA TYR A 175 -3.83 -19.27 6.22
C TYR A 175 -3.00 -20.55 6.25
N GLU A 176 -3.39 -21.46 7.13
CA GLU A 176 -3.01 -22.87 7.08
C GLU A 176 -4.07 -23.65 6.30
N ILE A 177 -3.83 -23.84 4.99
CA ILE A 177 -4.74 -24.62 4.14
C ILE A 177 -4.36 -26.09 4.18
N THR A 178 -5.27 -26.93 4.64
CA THR A 178 -5.08 -28.38 4.71
C THR A 178 -5.20 -29.04 3.32
N SER A 179 -4.58 -30.20 3.13
CA SER A 179 -4.49 -30.86 1.84
C SER A 179 -5.84 -31.31 1.22
N ASN A 180 -6.89 -31.40 2.04
CA ASN A 180 -8.24 -31.70 1.60
C ASN A 180 -9.03 -30.45 1.14
N ARG A 181 -8.46 -29.24 1.30
CA ARG A 181 -9.10 -27.97 0.93
C ARG A 181 -8.34 -27.29 -0.22
N VAL A 182 -8.09 -28.08 -1.28
CA VAL A 182 -7.41 -27.57 -2.48
C VAL A 182 -8.16 -26.43 -3.18
N ASP A 183 -9.46 -26.35 -2.99
CA ASP A 183 -10.32 -25.25 -3.43
C ASP A 183 -9.94 -23.90 -2.83
N CYS A 184 -9.31 -23.89 -1.64
CA CYS A 184 -8.87 -22.69 -0.91
C CYS A 184 -7.42 -22.27 -1.24
N TYR A 185 -6.72 -22.94 -2.17
CA TYR A 185 -5.38 -22.49 -2.63
C TYR A 185 -5.43 -21.35 -3.66
N GLY A 186 -6.47 -20.55 -3.62
CA GLY A 186 -6.63 -19.36 -4.44
C GLY A 186 -7.63 -18.39 -3.84
N VAL A 187 -7.49 -17.11 -4.20
CA VAL A 187 -8.33 -16.02 -3.65
C VAL A 187 -9.82 -16.27 -3.83
N LEU A 188 -10.25 -16.81 -4.98
CA LEU A 188 -11.66 -17.12 -5.24
C LEU A 188 -12.22 -18.16 -4.27
N GLY A 189 -11.43 -19.18 -3.92
CA GLY A 189 -11.82 -20.19 -2.94
C GLY A 189 -11.96 -19.57 -1.54
N ILE A 190 -10.98 -18.80 -1.11
CA ILE A 190 -11.02 -18.08 0.18
C ILE A 190 -12.19 -17.10 0.21
N ALA A 191 -12.44 -16.34 -0.85
CA ALA A 191 -13.56 -15.41 -0.91
C ALA A 191 -14.93 -16.13 -0.85
N ARG A 192 -15.05 -17.31 -1.45
CA ARG A 192 -16.26 -18.15 -1.35
C ARG A 192 -16.49 -18.63 0.09
N GLU A 193 -15.44 -19.06 0.78
CA GLU A 193 -15.51 -19.44 2.19
C GLU A 193 -15.86 -18.25 3.08
N ALA A 194 -15.25 -17.08 2.82
CA ALA A 194 -15.60 -15.87 3.55
C ALA A 194 -17.07 -15.48 3.34
N ALA A 195 -17.55 -15.51 2.10
CA ALA A 195 -18.97 -15.26 1.80
C ALA A 195 -19.91 -16.21 2.55
N ALA A 196 -19.58 -17.49 2.60
CA ALA A 196 -20.37 -18.50 3.36
C ALA A 196 -20.28 -18.27 4.86
N THR A 197 -19.10 -17.96 5.40
CA THR A 197 -18.85 -17.73 6.83
C THR A 197 -19.65 -16.53 7.35
N PHE A 198 -19.66 -15.44 6.58
CA PHE A 198 -20.32 -14.18 6.96
C PHE A 198 -21.73 -14.03 6.41
N ASN A 199 -22.24 -15.06 5.70
CA ASN A 199 -23.55 -15.04 5.03
C ASN A 199 -23.71 -13.85 4.08
N GLU A 200 -22.63 -13.52 3.37
CA GLU A 200 -22.57 -12.44 2.39
C GLU A 200 -22.65 -12.99 0.95
N LYS A 201 -22.94 -12.11 0.00
CA LYS A 201 -23.03 -12.49 -1.40
C LYS A 201 -21.64 -12.69 -2.00
N PHE A 202 -21.39 -13.87 -2.57
CA PHE A 202 -20.22 -14.14 -3.40
C PHE A 202 -20.46 -13.65 -4.83
N CYS A 203 -19.58 -12.77 -5.32
CA CYS A 203 -19.62 -12.17 -6.65
C CYS A 203 -18.38 -12.60 -7.48
N PRO A 204 -18.37 -13.81 -8.06
CA PRO A 204 -17.23 -14.27 -8.87
C PRO A 204 -17.10 -13.42 -10.15
N PRO A 205 -15.90 -13.33 -10.75
CA PRO A 205 -15.71 -12.58 -11.97
C PRO A 205 -16.49 -13.25 -13.11
N VAL A 206 -17.14 -12.43 -13.92
CA VAL A 206 -17.76 -12.90 -15.17
C VAL A 206 -16.68 -12.95 -16.23
N VAL A 207 -16.35 -14.15 -16.69
CA VAL A 207 -15.39 -14.36 -17.77
C VAL A 207 -16.16 -14.51 -19.09
N GLU A 208 -16.13 -13.47 -19.93
CA GLU A 208 -16.62 -13.54 -21.29
C GLU A 208 -15.45 -13.87 -22.23
N CYS A 209 -15.49 -15.05 -22.83
CA CYS A 209 -14.57 -15.45 -23.89
C CYS A 209 -15.32 -15.47 -25.23
N LYS A 210 -15.00 -14.50 -26.10
CA LYS A 210 -15.48 -14.52 -27.48
C LYS A 210 -14.52 -15.37 -28.31
N GLY A 211 -14.99 -16.55 -28.74
CA GLY A 211 -14.26 -17.35 -29.73
C GLY A 211 -14.22 -16.62 -31.08
N ASN A 212 -13.28 -17.03 -31.93
CA ASN A 212 -13.31 -16.75 -33.36
C ASN A 212 -14.03 -17.86 -34.11
N ASP A 213 -14.14 -17.73 -35.43
CA ASP A 213 -14.80 -18.73 -36.29
C ASP A 213 -13.94 -19.98 -36.54
N GLU A 214 -12.74 -20.04 -36.00
CA GLU A 214 -11.80 -21.16 -36.17
C GLU A 214 -12.10 -22.26 -35.15
N LYS A 215 -11.88 -23.50 -35.57
CA LYS A 215 -12.10 -24.68 -34.71
C LYS A 215 -10.79 -25.08 -34.06
N ALA A 216 -10.77 -25.30 -32.76
CA ALA A 216 -9.61 -25.81 -32.05
C ALA A 216 -9.09 -27.17 -32.65
N SER A 217 -9.99 -27.99 -33.19
CA SER A 217 -9.65 -29.24 -33.87
C SER A 217 -8.78 -29.07 -35.12
N ASP A 218 -8.72 -27.87 -35.69
CA ASP A 218 -7.90 -27.58 -36.88
C ASP A 218 -6.43 -27.34 -36.49
N TYR A 219 -6.18 -27.05 -35.21
CA TYR A 219 -4.86 -26.77 -34.64
C TYR A 219 -4.32 -27.91 -33.77
N VAL A 220 -5.19 -28.57 -33.01
CA VAL A 220 -4.79 -29.60 -32.04
C VAL A 220 -5.66 -30.84 -32.16
N LYS A 221 -5.02 -31.99 -32.26
CA LYS A 221 -5.65 -33.32 -32.19
C LYS A 221 -5.21 -34.01 -30.89
N VAL A 222 -6.17 -34.32 -30.01
CA VAL A 222 -5.94 -35.10 -28.80
C VAL A 222 -6.38 -36.53 -29.02
N THR A 223 -5.49 -37.49 -28.73
CA THR A 223 -5.80 -38.93 -28.73
C THR A 223 -5.60 -39.43 -27.30
N VAL A 224 -6.62 -40.05 -26.74
CA VAL A 224 -6.61 -40.67 -25.40
C VAL A 224 -6.44 -42.18 -25.57
#